data_a8488e6b3cb1633d578fef4aaeefdbb4
#
_entry.id   a8488e6b3cb1633d578fef4aaeefdbb4
#
_cell.length_a   1.000
_cell.length_b   1.000
_cell.length_c   1.000
_cell.angle_alpha   90.00
_cell.angle_beta   90.00
_cell.angle_gamma   90.00
#
_symmetry.space_group_name_H-M   'P 1'
#
loop_
_entity.id
_entity.type
_entity.pdbx_description
1 polymer ?
#
loop_
_entity_poly.entity_id
_entity_poly.type
_entity_poly.pdbx_seq_one_letter_code
_entity_poly.pdbx_strand_id
1 'polypeptide(L)'
;VTDLASRLNKTFIGNKKFDNLPNKLQMAISGYEEGCDVQFTPDVSFNATKDLKEKIVFAVKIMDRTIGYVTPPQVLNTAKSIASIYKDYGDRENPQNNSFGALVNSWGYDKFYDILNASINYKIEKNIFIKNNPSPRKPRMGINSSKIENESYIGCRFNLSTMKGSTFDSLHQLLKKHEVSKIKITHKANIIILDAPSKNAHTLAKELEQ
;
A
#
# COMPACT_ATOMS: atom_id res chain seq x y z
N VAL A 1 -4.59 9.09 1.69
CA VAL A 1 -3.56 8.04 1.68
C VAL A 1 -2.54 8.27 0.57
N THR A 2 -2.95 8.56 -0.66
CA THR A 2 -2.03 8.76 -1.81
C THR A 2 -0.98 9.85 -1.57
N ASP A 3 -1.38 11.00 -1.03
CA ASP A 3 -0.43 12.07 -0.67
C ASP A 3 0.56 11.60 0.41
N LEU A 4 0.06 10.92 1.44
CA LEU A 4 0.90 10.40 2.51
C LEU A 4 1.87 9.34 2.01
N ALA A 5 1.45 8.48 1.07
CA ALA A 5 2.31 7.50 0.41
C ALA A 5 3.43 8.20 -0.40
N SER A 6 3.08 9.26 -1.15
CA SER A 6 4.06 10.05 -1.89
C SER A 6 5.09 10.72 -0.96
N ARG A 7 4.62 11.27 0.16
CA ARG A 7 5.49 11.87 1.18
C ARG A 7 6.40 10.84 1.85
N LEU A 8 5.86 9.65 2.14
CA LEU A 8 6.64 8.55 2.70
C LEU A 8 7.77 8.16 1.73
N ASN A 9 7.44 8.00 0.45
CA ASN A 9 8.41 7.69 -0.60
C ASN A 9 9.52 8.75 -0.70
N LYS A 10 9.14 10.04 -0.77
CA LYS A 10 10.10 11.17 -0.80
C LYS A 10 10.97 11.27 0.46
N THR A 11 10.51 10.73 1.58
CA THR A 11 11.26 10.73 2.84
C THR A 11 12.47 9.81 2.79
N PHE A 12 12.35 8.69 2.08
CA PHE A 12 13.37 7.64 2.04
C PHE A 12 14.18 7.63 0.75
N ILE A 13 13.58 7.88 -0.42
CA ILE A 13 14.31 7.88 -1.70
C ILE A 13 15.38 8.95 -1.71
N GLY A 14 16.62 8.53 -1.99
CA GLY A 14 17.78 9.42 -2.09
C GLY A 14 18.21 10.06 -0.76
N ASN A 15 17.63 9.65 0.35
CA ASN A 15 17.99 10.17 1.66
C ASN A 15 19.16 9.40 2.27
N LYS A 16 20.37 9.99 2.24
CA LYS A 16 21.60 9.40 2.77
C LYS A 16 21.52 8.93 4.22
N LYS A 17 20.58 9.46 5.01
CA LYS A 17 20.34 8.98 6.38
C LYS A 17 19.90 7.52 6.44
N PHE A 18 19.23 7.03 5.39
CA PHE A 18 18.60 5.71 5.34
C PHE A 18 19.18 4.81 4.23
N ASP A 19 20.22 5.19 3.53
CA ASP A 19 20.84 4.39 2.47
C ASP A 19 21.70 3.24 2.97
N ASN A 20 22.14 3.29 4.24
CA ASN A 20 22.95 2.25 4.89
C ASN A 20 22.12 1.51 5.96
N LEU A 21 21.05 0.85 5.57
CA LEU A 21 20.34 -0.11 6.41
C LEU A 21 21.04 -1.49 6.38
N PRO A 22 20.91 -2.32 7.43
CA PRO A 22 21.49 -3.67 7.42
C PRO A 22 21.03 -4.53 6.24
N ASN A 23 19.75 -4.42 5.91
CA ASN A 23 19.13 -5.06 4.74
C ASN A 23 17.94 -4.24 4.26
N LYS A 24 17.26 -4.70 3.23
CA LYS A 24 16.03 -4.09 2.69
C LYS A 24 14.96 -3.98 3.77
N LEU A 25 14.36 -2.79 3.90
CA LEU A 25 13.21 -2.54 4.75
C LEU A 25 11.99 -2.23 3.88
N GLN A 26 10.99 -3.10 3.92
CA GLN A 26 9.77 -2.95 3.11
C GLN A 26 8.69 -2.26 3.92
N MET A 27 8.26 -1.08 3.45
CA MET A 27 7.17 -0.34 4.07
C MET A 27 5.97 -0.24 3.12
N ALA A 28 4.78 -0.37 3.67
CA ALA A 28 3.52 -0.19 2.94
C ALA A 28 2.59 0.77 3.66
N ILE A 29 1.75 1.46 2.89
CA ILE A 29 0.65 2.26 3.43
C ILE A 29 -0.64 1.92 2.68
N SER A 30 -1.72 1.72 3.40
CA SER A 30 -3.00 1.31 2.84
C SER A 30 -4.12 2.23 3.30
N GLY A 31 -5.08 2.50 2.39
CA GLY A 31 -6.36 3.13 2.72
C GLY A 31 -7.39 2.17 3.30
N TYR A 32 -7.04 0.91 3.48
CA TYR A 32 -7.92 -0.15 4.00
C TYR A 32 -7.31 -0.77 5.25
N GLU A 33 -8.16 -1.09 6.22
CA GLU A 33 -7.78 -1.68 7.50
C GLU A 33 -7.05 -3.03 7.31
N GLU A 34 -7.56 -3.86 6.42
CA GLU A 34 -6.96 -5.17 6.09
C GLU A 34 -5.69 -5.09 5.24
N GLY A 35 -5.30 -3.88 4.81
CA GLY A 35 -4.22 -3.66 3.86
C GLY A 35 -4.65 -3.84 2.41
N CYS A 36 -3.73 -3.58 1.49
CA CYS A 36 -3.90 -3.94 0.08
C CYS A 36 -3.56 -5.42 -0.12
N ASP A 37 -4.16 -6.05 -1.16
CA ASP A 37 -3.73 -7.38 -1.62
C ASP A 37 -2.31 -7.30 -2.21
N VAL A 38 -1.34 -7.33 -1.34
CA VAL A 38 0.07 -7.47 -1.73
C VAL A 38 0.46 -8.95 -1.65
N GLN A 39 1.30 -9.39 -2.56
CA GLN A 39 1.76 -10.80 -2.59
C GLN A 39 2.76 -11.13 -1.48
N PHE A 40 3.12 -10.15 -0.68
CA PHE A 40 4.08 -10.30 0.41
C PHE A 40 3.62 -9.50 1.63
N THR A 41 4.01 -9.96 2.80
CA THR A 41 3.82 -9.22 4.05
C THR A 41 4.96 -8.20 4.15
N PRO A 42 4.68 -6.88 4.14
CA PRO A 42 5.72 -5.87 4.35
C PRO A 42 6.25 -5.95 5.78
N ASP A 43 7.50 -5.56 5.98
CA ASP A 43 8.10 -5.46 7.32
C ASP A 43 7.32 -4.49 8.21
N VAL A 44 6.89 -3.37 7.62
CA VAL A 44 6.10 -2.33 8.30
C VAL A 44 4.92 -1.92 7.43
N SER A 45 3.72 -1.85 8.00
CA SER A 45 2.59 -1.26 7.29
C SER A 45 1.78 -0.29 8.15
N PHE A 46 1.23 0.72 7.46
CA PHE A 46 0.33 1.72 8.02
C PHE A 46 -1.03 1.57 7.35
N ASN A 47 -1.99 1.00 8.05
CA ASN A 47 -3.32 0.71 7.51
C ASN A 47 -4.34 1.68 8.07
N ALA A 48 -4.96 2.47 7.19
CA ALA A 48 -5.96 3.46 7.60
C ALA A 48 -7.23 2.77 8.11
N THR A 49 -7.70 3.20 9.26
CA THR A 49 -8.98 2.83 9.85
C THR A 49 -9.64 4.06 10.50
N LYS A 50 -10.82 3.91 11.08
CA LYS A 50 -11.51 4.95 11.81
C LYS A 50 -11.70 4.56 13.27
N ASP A 51 -11.49 5.52 14.17
CA ASP A 51 -11.86 5.37 15.57
C ASP A 51 -13.40 5.51 15.74
N LEU A 52 -13.90 5.34 16.97
CA LEU A 52 -15.33 5.51 17.28
C LEU A 52 -15.85 6.93 17.02
N LYS A 53 -14.97 7.92 16.95
CA LYS A 53 -15.30 9.33 16.64
C LYS A 53 -15.17 9.65 15.14
N GLU A 54 -15.13 8.62 14.28
CA GLU A 54 -14.94 8.72 12.81
C GLU A 54 -13.62 9.39 12.40
N LYS A 55 -12.66 9.59 13.29
CA LYS A 55 -11.35 10.14 12.94
C LYS A 55 -10.50 9.08 12.30
N ILE A 56 -9.78 9.47 11.24
CA ILE A 56 -8.82 8.59 10.57
C ILE A 56 -7.60 8.41 11.47
N VAL A 57 -7.26 7.15 11.72
CA VAL A 57 -6.04 6.70 12.38
C VAL A 57 -5.38 5.63 11.52
N PHE A 58 -4.11 5.37 11.75
CA PHE A 58 -3.37 4.33 11.06
C PHE A 58 -2.92 3.27 12.05
N ALA A 59 -3.35 2.02 11.83
CA ALA A 59 -2.77 0.88 12.50
C ALA A 59 -1.31 0.73 12.05
N VAL A 60 -0.39 0.72 13.01
CA VAL A 60 1.02 0.44 12.79
C VAL A 60 1.21 -1.06 12.95
N LYS A 61 1.50 -1.74 11.84
CA LYS A 61 1.78 -3.17 11.84
C LYS A 61 3.27 -3.41 11.61
N ILE A 62 3.82 -4.27 12.41
CA ILE A 62 5.15 -4.82 12.25
C ILE A 62 4.96 -6.26 11.79
N MET A 63 5.38 -6.54 10.56
CA MET A 63 5.02 -7.76 9.83
C MET A 63 3.48 -7.93 9.79
N ASP A 64 2.91 -8.88 10.47
CA ASP A 64 1.47 -9.14 10.52
C ASP A 64 0.79 -8.63 11.81
N ARG A 65 1.58 -8.23 12.84
CA ARG A 65 1.07 -7.83 14.15
C ARG A 65 0.87 -6.32 14.27
N THR A 66 -0.32 -5.88 14.64
CA THR A 66 -0.60 -4.49 15.01
C THR A 66 0.01 -4.20 16.39
N ILE A 67 0.90 -3.21 16.45
CA ILE A 67 1.55 -2.76 17.70
C ILE A 67 0.87 -1.53 18.30
N GLY A 68 0.00 -0.86 17.56
CA GLY A 68 -0.77 0.29 18.00
C GLY A 68 -1.21 1.19 16.85
N TYR A 69 -1.61 2.40 17.19
CA TYR A 69 -2.24 3.33 16.24
C TYR A 69 -1.62 4.71 16.34
N VAL A 70 -1.54 5.39 15.20
CA VAL A 70 -1.03 6.77 15.08
C VAL A 70 -1.97 7.62 14.23
N THR A 71 -1.93 8.93 14.42
CA THR A 71 -2.66 9.88 13.58
C THR A 71 -1.95 10.08 12.23
N PRO A 72 -2.65 10.56 11.18
CA PRO A 72 -2.04 10.80 9.87
C PRO A 72 -0.75 11.64 9.91
N PRO A 73 -0.64 12.75 10.69
CA PRO A 73 0.60 13.50 10.79
C PRO A 73 1.78 12.74 11.41
N GLN A 74 1.51 11.74 12.26
CA GLN A 74 2.51 10.97 12.97
C GLN A 74 3.13 9.85 12.13
N VAL A 75 2.47 9.41 11.05
CA VAL A 75 2.91 8.27 10.22
C VAL A 75 4.36 8.42 9.76
N LEU A 76 4.72 9.58 9.20
CA LEU A 76 6.07 9.79 8.65
C LEU A 76 7.16 9.74 9.74
N ASN A 77 6.88 10.29 10.90
CA ASN A 77 7.85 10.27 12.01
C ASN A 77 7.98 8.86 12.58
N THR A 78 6.87 8.13 12.72
CA THR A 78 6.90 6.71 13.12
C THR A 78 7.74 5.89 12.14
N ALA A 79 7.51 6.05 10.83
CA ALA A 79 8.28 5.34 9.80
C ALA A 79 9.80 5.66 9.87
N LYS A 80 10.15 6.94 10.05
CA LYS A 80 11.55 7.37 10.22
C LYS A 80 12.20 6.75 11.47
N SER A 81 11.49 6.74 12.59
CA SER A 81 11.98 6.18 13.84
C SER A 81 12.18 4.66 13.71
N ILE A 82 11.25 3.95 13.08
CA ILE A 82 11.42 2.51 12.82
C ILE A 82 12.65 2.25 11.95
N ALA A 83 12.85 3.02 10.87
CA ALA A 83 14.02 2.88 10.01
C ALA A 83 15.33 3.22 10.74
N SER A 84 15.31 4.23 11.61
CA SER A 84 16.48 4.59 12.43
C SER A 84 16.81 3.48 13.43
N ILE A 85 15.82 2.93 14.13
CA ILE A 85 16.01 1.79 15.05
C ILE A 85 16.63 0.61 14.30
N TYR A 86 16.10 0.27 13.13
CA TYR A 86 16.66 -0.82 12.33
C TYR A 86 18.09 -0.52 11.85
N LYS A 87 18.37 0.72 11.45
CA LYS A 87 19.71 1.15 11.09
C LYS A 87 20.72 0.99 12.21
N ASP A 88 20.31 1.35 13.43
CA ASP A 88 21.21 1.46 14.58
C ASP A 88 21.42 0.11 15.30
N TYR A 89 20.41 -0.78 15.24
CA TYR A 89 20.38 -2.02 16.02
C TYR A 89 20.28 -3.30 15.17
N GLY A 90 20.05 -3.20 13.89
CA GLY A 90 20.00 -4.38 13.01
C GLY A 90 21.38 -5.00 12.81
N ASP A 91 21.41 -6.32 12.79
CA ASP A 91 22.65 -7.07 12.58
C ASP A 91 23.21 -6.81 11.17
N ARG A 92 24.51 -6.57 11.09
CA ARG A 92 25.21 -6.32 9.80
C ARG A 92 26.23 -7.42 9.48
N GLU A 93 26.61 -8.19 10.46
CA GLU A 93 27.69 -9.17 10.33
C GLU A 93 27.16 -10.51 9.87
N ASN A 94 25.93 -10.87 10.30
CA ASN A 94 25.31 -12.15 9.94
C ASN A 94 24.19 -11.96 8.87
N PRO A 95 24.45 -12.32 7.59
CA PRO A 95 23.46 -12.20 6.52
C PRO A 95 22.15 -12.98 6.76
N GLN A 96 22.17 -14.00 7.61
CA GLN A 96 20.97 -14.77 7.95
C GLN A 96 20.09 -14.07 8.97
N ASN A 97 20.66 -13.13 9.76
CA ASN A 97 19.97 -12.40 10.83
C ASN A 97 19.84 -10.91 10.59
N ASN A 98 20.24 -10.43 9.42
CA ASN A 98 20.27 -9.00 9.11
C ASN A 98 18.92 -8.42 8.66
N SER A 99 17.83 -9.20 8.66
CA SER A 99 16.50 -8.71 8.31
C SER A 99 15.86 -7.91 9.46
N PHE A 100 14.95 -7.00 9.12
CA PHE A 100 14.16 -6.28 10.12
C PHE A 100 13.35 -7.24 11.01
N GLY A 101 12.76 -8.28 10.41
CA GLY A 101 12.05 -9.31 11.16
C GLY A 101 12.94 -10.06 12.15
N ALA A 102 14.21 -10.32 11.82
CA ALA A 102 15.15 -10.95 12.75
C ALA A 102 15.43 -10.06 13.99
N LEU A 103 15.60 -8.74 13.79
CA LEU A 103 15.72 -7.78 14.88
C LEU A 103 14.50 -7.82 15.81
N VAL A 104 13.29 -7.73 15.23
CA VAL A 104 12.04 -7.72 16.01
C VAL A 104 11.84 -9.04 16.75
N ASN A 105 12.15 -10.17 16.10
CA ASN A 105 12.04 -11.49 16.73
C ASN A 105 13.04 -11.68 17.89
N SER A 106 14.25 -11.14 17.77
CA SER A 106 15.26 -11.22 18.84
C SER A 106 14.89 -10.37 20.06
N TRP A 107 14.23 -9.24 19.85
CA TRP A 107 13.81 -8.35 20.93
C TRP A 107 12.45 -8.69 21.52
N GLY A 108 11.56 -9.26 20.73
CA GLY A 108 10.14 -9.33 20.97
C GLY A 108 9.41 -8.00 20.69
N TYR A 109 8.12 -8.11 20.41
CA TYR A 109 7.29 -6.94 20.02
C TYR A 109 7.15 -5.90 21.14
N ASP A 110 7.13 -6.31 22.40
CA ASP A 110 6.95 -5.37 23.51
C ASP A 110 8.19 -4.50 23.70
N LYS A 111 9.39 -5.09 23.68
CA LYS A 111 10.63 -4.32 23.74
C LYS A 111 10.79 -3.41 22.53
N PHE A 112 10.45 -3.89 21.33
CA PHE A 112 10.47 -3.05 20.12
C PHE A 112 9.51 -1.86 20.25
N TYR A 113 8.29 -2.10 20.73
CA TYR A 113 7.31 -1.05 20.97
C TYR A 113 7.82 0.00 21.96
N ASP A 114 8.43 -0.42 23.07
CA ASP A 114 8.93 0.49 24.10
C ASP A 114 10.07 1.37 23.57
N ILE A 115 11.01 0.79 22.82
CA ILE A 115 12.10 1.53 22.17
C ILE A 115 11.57 2.50 21.14
N LEU A 116 10.58 2.08 20.32
CA LEU A 116 9.95 2.96 19.35
C LEU A 116 9.24 4.15 20.02
N ASN A 117 8.49 3.92 21.11
CA ASN A 117 7.85 5.00 21.85
C ASN A 117 8.86 5.95 22.50
N ALA A 118 9.99 5.44 22.98
CA ALA A 118 11.05 6.26 23.52
C ALA A 118 11.77 7.13 22.44
N SER A 119 11.70 6.72 21.18
CA SER A 119 12.33 7.41 20.04
C SER A 119 11.48 8.51 19.40
N ILE A 120 10.24 8.66 19.82
CA ILE A 120 9.26 9.63 19.31
C ILE A 120 8.74 10.52 20.44
N ASN A 121 8.21 11.70 20.11
CA ASN A 121 7.68 12.68 21.07
C ASN A 121 6.15 12.58 21.28
N TYR A 122 5.55 11.48 20.92
CA TYR A 122 4.13 11.15 21.11
C TYR A 122 4.02 9.66 21.43
N LYS A 123 2.87 9.24 21.91
CA LYS A 123 2.60 7.84 22.23
C LYS A 123 1.87 7.14 21.09
N ILE A 124 2.32 5.94 20.74
CA ILE A 124 1.56 5.02 19.91
C ILE A 124 0.49 4.37 20.79
N GLU A 125 -0.77 4.61 20.48
CA GLU A 125 -1.87 4.12 21.33
C GLU A 125 -2.16 2.65 21.05
N LYS A 126 -1.97 1.78 22.05
CA LYS A 126 -2.25 0.33 21.91
C LYS A 126 -3.76 0.03 21.86
N ASN A 127 -4.56 0.77 22.59
CA ASN A 127 -5.98 0.50 22.80
C ASN A 127 -6.84 1.64 22.25
N ILE A 128 -7.07 1.65 20.95
CA ILE A 128 -8.08 2.52 20.33
C ILE A 128 -9.28 1.65 19.98
N PHE A 129 -10.48 2.08 20.39
CA PHE A 129 -11.70 1.45 19.91
C PHE A 129 -11.90 1.78 18.43
N ILE A 130 -11.75 0.77 17.60
CA ILE A 130 -11.89 0.88 16.15
C ILE A 130 -13.36 0.63 15.78
N LYS A 131 -13.87 1.48 14.91
CA LYS A 131 -15.16 1.22 14.26
C LYS A 131 -14.96 0.13 13.21
N ASN A 132 -15.34 -1.11 13.55
CA ASN A 132 -15.39 -2.19 12.58
C ASN A 132 -16.41 -1.85 11.49
N ASN A 133 -15.93 -1.26 10.42
CA ASN A 133 -16.67 -1.08 9.19
C ASN A 133 -15.90 -1.85 8.11
N PRO A 134 -16.15 -3.14 7.96
CA PRO A 134 -15.60 -3.86 6.82
C PRO A 134 -16.17 -3.18 5.57
N SER A 135 -15.40 -2.29 4.98
CA SER A 135 -15.74 -1.78 3.65
C SER A 135 -15.57 -2.98 2.71
N PRO A 136 -16.66 -3.52 2.13
CA PRO A 136 -16.52 -4.64 1.24
C PRO A 136 -15.55 -4.23 0.13
N ARG A 137 -14.49 -5.01 -0.04
CA ARG A 137 -13.54 -4.79 -1.14
C ARG A 137 -14.34 -4.83 -2.42
N LYS A 138 -14.42 -3.70 -3.12
CA LYS A 138 -15.06 -3.68 -4.43
C LYS A 138 -14.30 -4.65 -5.36
N PRO A 139 -15.01 -5.46 -6.15
CA PRO A 139 -14.37 -6.30 -7.14
C PRO A 139 -13.45 -5.45 -8.01
N ARG A 140 -12.25 -5.94 -8.29
CA ARG A 140 -11.31 -5.24 -9.17
C ARG A 140 -11.43 -5.71 -10.62
N MET A 141 -12.08 -6.84 -10.85
CA MET A 141 -12.28 -7.44 -12.16
C MET A 141 -13.68 -7.15 -12.69
N GLY A 142 -13.81 -7.11 -14.02
CA GLY A 142 -15.06 -6.81 -14.71
C GLY A 142 -15.46 -5.34 -14.61
N ILE A 143 -16.69 -5.04 -14.99
CA ILE A 143 -17.25 -3.69 -15.03
C ILE A 143 -17.74 -3.30 -13.64
N ASN A 144 -17.31 -2.15 -13.15
CA ASN A 144 -17.66 -1.64 -11.84
C ASN A 144 -17.94 -0.13 -11.90
N SER A 145 -18.84 0.36 -11.06
CA SER A 145 -19.13 1.79 -10.96
C SER A 145 -17.94 2.58 -10.42
N SER A 146 -17.58 3.66 -11.08
CA SER A 146 -16.62 4.65 -10.59
C SER A 146 -17.23 5.48 -9.43
N LYS A 147 -16.38 6.24 -8.75
CA LYS A 147 -16.84 7.32 -7.85
C LYS A 147 -17.26 8.58 -8.61
N ILE A 148 -16.88 8.67 -9.88
CA ILE A 148 -17.26 9.74 -10.79
C ILE A 148 -18.58 9.34 -11.42
N GLU A 149 -19.54 10.26 -11.40
CA GLU A 149 -20.87 10.02 -11.95
C GLU A 149 -20.78 9.73 -13.46
N ASN A 150 -21.59 8.80 -13.95
CA ASN A 150 -21.62 8.33 -15.34
C ASN A 150 -20.32 7.69 -15.85
N GLU A 151 -19.37 7.36 -14.96
CA GLU A 151 -18.16 6.65 -15.31
C GLU A 151 -18.09 5.27 -14.65
N SER A 152 -17.37 4.38 -15.29
CA SER A 152 -17.10 3.01 -14.83
C SER A 152 -15.60 2.75 -14.86
N TYR A 153 -15.15 1.77 -14.07
CA TYR A 153 -13.84 1.18 -14.27
C TYR A 153 -13.98 -0.29 -14.66
N ILE A 154 -13.09 -0.75 -15.54
CA ILE A 154 -13.12 -2.12 -16.05
C ILE A 154 -11.81 -2.80 -15.67
N GLY A 155 -11.89 -3.82 -14.83
CA GLY A 155 -10.75 -4.65 -14.48
C GLY A 155 -10.58 -5.79 -15.48
N CYS A 156 -9.42 -5.83 -16.13
CA CYS A 156 -9.11 -6.82 -17.15
C CYS A 156 -7.92 -7.68 -16.70
N ARG A 157 -8.01 -8.98 -16.94
CA ARG A 157 -6.91 -9.90 -16.75
C ARG A 157 -6.10 -9.97 -18.03
N PHE A 158 -4.87 -9.49 -17.97
CA PHE A 158 -3.92 -9.57 -19.08
C PHE A 158 -2.69 -10.35 -18.64
N ASN A 159 -2.11 -11.11 -19.56
CA ASN A 159 -0.78 -11.68 -19.34
C ASN A 159 0.28 -10.69 -19.85
N LEU A 160 0.54 -9.64 -19.05
CA LEU A 160 1.47 -8.57 -19.42
C LEU A 160 2.90 -9.07 -19.67
N SER A 161 3.29 -10.20 -19.09
CA SER A 161 4.63 -10.76 -19.28
C SER A 161 4.87 -11.32 -20.68
N THR A 162 3.81 -11.63 -21.42
CA THR A 162 3.86 -12.18 -22.80
C THR A 162 3.26 -11.27 -23.85
N MET A 163 2.81 -10.07 -23.48
CA MET A 163 2.21 -9.12 -24.43
C MET A 163 3.27 -8.58 -25.39
N LYS A 164 2.95 -8.65 -26.69
CA LYS A 164 3.73 -8.01 -27.75
C LYS A 164 3.43 -6.52 -27.83
N GLY A 165 4.35 -5.72 -28.35
CA GLY A 165 4.13 -4.28 -28.57
C GLY A 165 2.86 -4.00 -29.40
N SER A 166 2.60 -4.78 -30.45
CA SER A 166 1.39 -4.67 -31.27
C SER A 166 0.08 -4.82 -30.51
N THR A 167 0.07 -5.62 -29.43
CA THR A 167 -1.12 -5.77 -28.56
C THR A 167 -1.39 -4.49 -27.77
N PHE A 168 -0.34 -3.77 -27.35
CA PHE A 168 -0.50 -2.46 -26.73
C PHE A 168 -1.02 -1.41 -27.71
N ASP A 169 -0.58 -1.46 -28.98
CA ASP A 169 -1.10 -0.57 -30.02
C ASP A 169 -2.59 -0.84 -30.27
N SER A 170 -2.99 -2.10 -30.36
CA SER A 170 -4.40 -2.48 -30.51
C SER A 170 -5.24 -2.02 -29.31
N LEU A 171 -4.73 -2.24 -28.09
CA LEU A 171 -5.38 -1.78 -26.87
C LEU A 171 -5.51 -0.25 -26.87
N HIS A 172 -4.47 0.49 -27.27
CA HIS A 172 -4.52 1.95 -27.36
C HIS A 172 -5.60 2.42 -28.34
N GLN A 173 -5.68 1.84 -29.52
CA GLN A 173 -6.70 2.20 -30.52
C GLN A 173 -8.12 1.90 -30.00
N LEU A 174 -8.29 0.76 -29.33
CA LEU A 174 -9.56 0.38 -28.74
C LEU A 174 -9.99 1.37 -27.63
N LEU A 175 -9.09 1.72 -26.74
CA LEU A 175 -9.36 2.67 -25.66
C LEU A 175 -9.71 4.06 -26.23
N LYS A 176 -8.98 4.50 -27.27
CA LYS A 176 -9.25 5.77 -27.95
C LYS A 176 -10.64 5.77 -28.62
N LYS A 177 -11.04 4.67 -29.26
CA LYS A 177 -12.38 4.49 -29.87
C LYS A 177 -13.50 4.69 -28.83
N HIS A 178 -13.28 4.24 -27.58
CA HIS A 178 -14.25 4.33 -26.48
C HIS A 178 -14.05 5.55 -25.57
N GLU A 179 -13.27 6.55 -25.99
CA GLU A 179 -13.01 7.79 -25.26
C GLU A 179 -12.35 7.59 -23.89
N VAL A 180 -11.53 6.53 -23.76
CA VAL A 180 -10.79 6.22 -22.54
C VAL A 180 -9.33 6.61 -22.68
N SER A 181 -8.82 7.35 -21.70
CA SER A 181 -7.43 7.86 -21.70
C SER A 181 -6.56 7.34 -20.55
N LYS A 182 -7.15 6.61 -19.61
CA LYS A 182 -6.44 6.22 -18.39
C LYS A 182 -6.50 4.72 -18.13
N ILE A 183 -5.35 4.15 -17.90
CA ILE A 183 -5.20 2.78 -17.40
C ILE A 183 -4.35 2.76 -16.15
N LYS A 184 -4.50 1.71 -15.34
CA LYS A 184 -3.67 1.43 -14.18
C LYS A 184 -3.23 -0.03 -14.21
N ILE A 185 -1.93 -0.26 -14.14
CA ILE A 185 -1.37 -1.60 -13.98
C ILE A 185 -1.42 -1.98 -12.51
N THR A 186 -1.87 -3.19 -12.23
CA THR A 186 -1.92 -3.73 -10.86
C THR A 186 -0.65 -4.52 -10.55
N HIS A 187 -0.39 -4.76 -9.27
CA HIS A 187 0.73 -5.59 -8.82
C HIS A 187 0.65 -7.06 -9.29
N LYS A 188 -0.54 -7.52 -9.71
CA LYS A 188 -0.76 -8.85 -10.31
C LYS A 188 -0.63 -8.83 -11.84
N ALA A 189 -0.01 -7.80 -12.39
CA ALA A 189 0.13 -7.62 -13.84
C ALA A 189 -1.20 -7.62 -14.62
N ASN A 190 -2.29 -7.17 -13.99
CA ASN A 190 -3.56 -6.92 -14.64
C ASN A 190 -3.71 -5.44 -14.97
N ILE A 191 -4.63 -5.09 -15.85
CA ILE A 191 -4.97 -3.71 -16.20
C ILE A 191 -6.33 -3.34 -15.61
N ILE A 192 -6.43 -2.14 -15.07
CA ILE A 192 -7.69 -1.50 -14.74
C ILE A 192 -7.84 -0.30 -15.68
N ILE A 193 -8.85 -0.33 -16.51
CA ILE A 193 -9.27 0.78 -17.36
C ILE A 193 -10.08 1.72 -16.48
N LEU A 194 -9.70 2.99 -16.43
CA LEU A 194 -10.32 4.00 -15.56
C LEU A 194 -11.13 4.98 -16.40
N ASP A 195 -12.13 5.58 -15.76
CA ASP A 195 -12.91 6.69 -16.29
C ASP A 195 -13.53 6.36 -17.68
N ALA A 196 -14.00 5.12 -17.85
CA ALA A 196 -14.73 4.72 -19.06
C ALA A 196 -16.17 5.20 -18.96
N PRO A 197 -16.72 5.88 -20.00
CA PRO A 197 -18.13 6.25 -20.01
C PRO A 197 -19.02 5.02 -19.78
N SER A 198 -19.92 5.08 -18.78
CA SER A 198 -20.72 3.91 -18.38
C SER A 198 -21.57 3.36 -19.51
N LYS A 199 -22.02 4.23 -20.44
CA LYS A 199 -22.74 3.83 -21.67
C LYS A 199 -21.92 2.92 -22.61
N ASN A 200 -20.57 3.07 -22.59
CA ASN A 200 -19.66 2.34 -23.47
C ASN A 200 -19.02 1.13 -22.75
N ALA A 201 -19.15 1.03 -21.43
CA ALA A 201 -18.40 0.06 -20.60
C ALA A 201 -18.65 -1.40 -21.03
N HIS A 202 -19.89 -1.76 -21.34
CA HIS A 202 -20.23 -3.13 -21.76
C HIS A 202 -19.67 -3.46 -23.14
N THR A 203 -19.77 -2.52 -24.09
CA THR A 203 -19.24 -2.71 -25.45
C THR A 203 -17.72 -2.81 -25.41
N LEU A 204 -17.06 -1.91 -24.66
CA LEU A 204 -15.61 -1.96 -24.47
C LEU A 204 -15.16 -3.27 -23.82
N ALA A 205 -15.83 -3.72 -22.77
CA ALA A 205 -15.49 -4.98 -22.11
C ALA A 205 -15.59 -6.18 -23.08
N LYS A 206 -16.62 -6.22 -23.92
CA LYS A 206 -16.82 -7.28 -24.91
C LYS A 206 -15.76 -7.25 -26.02
N GLU A 207 -15.34 -6.06 -26.47
CA GLU A 207 -14.28 -5.92 -27.47
C GLU A 207 -12.88 -6.25 -26.90
N LEU A 208 -12.68 -6.14 -25.58
CA LEU A 208 -11.43 -6.53 -24.89
C LEU A 208 -11.26 -8.06 -24.75
N GLU A 209 -12.33 -8.84 -24.95
CA GLU A 209 -12.29 -10.30 -24.88
C GLU A 209 -11.91 -10.96 -26.24
N GLN A 210 -11.86 -10.18 -27.30
CA GLN A 210 -11.49 -10.61 -28.65
C GLN A 210 -9.99 -10.45 -28.92
#